data_fda03ed9e1fbf0e86caf55140dae5eea
#
_entry.id   fda03ed9e1fbf0e86caf55140dae5eea
#
_cell.length_a   1.000
_cell.length_b   1.000
_cell.length_c   1.000
_cell.angle_alpha   90.00
_cell.angle_beta   90.00
_cell.angle_gamma   90.00
#
_symmetry.space_group_name_H-M   'P 1'
#
loop_
_entity.id
_entity.type
_entity.pdbx_description
1 polymer ?
#
loop_
_entity_poly.entity_id
_entity_poly.type
_entity_poly.pdbx_seq_one_letter_code
_entity_poly.pdbx_strand_id
1 'polypeptide(L)'
;MSNGIKVKKRNGRGIEPLNLDKMHVMVEQACEGLAGVSASQVEIQSGIQFYDGITTTEIQEILVKSASDLIDLDHPNYQYVAARLLLYGVRKKLFGRLRELPHLEQHIYACTNIDVYDKDIFTKYSKEEIDKANGFIDHERDFLFTYAGLRQVVDKYLVQDRSGGCLLYTSPSPRDRTRSRMPSSA
;
A
#
# COMPACT_ATOMS: atom_id res chain seq x y z
N MET A 1 -12.98 3.83 -34.48
CA MET A 1 -11.83 4.43 -33.81
C MET A 1 -12.13 4.43 -32.30
N SER A 2 -11.64 3.45 -31.59
CA SER A 2 -11.86 3.40 -30.13
C SER A 2 -10.98 4.48 -29.50
N ASN A 3 -11.57 5.58 -29.08
CA ASN A 3 -10.91 6.53 -28.20
C ASN A 3 -10.63 5.79 -26.89
N GLY A 4 -9.45 5.19 -26.76
CA GLY A 4 -9.03 4.53 -25.54
C GLY A 4 -8.94 5.54 -24.40
N ILE A 5 -9.38 5.15 -23.20
CA ILE A 5 -9.29 5.97 -21.98
C ILE A 5 -7.84 6.42 -21.79
N LYS A 6 -7.65 7.71 -21.62
CA LYS A 6 -6.33 8.31 -21.32
C LYS A 6 -6.16 8.47 -19.81
N VAL A 7 -4.97 8.15 -19.33
CA VAL A 7 -4.63 8.15 -17.89
C VAL A 7 -3.53 9.15 -17.61
N LYS A 8 -3.73 9.98 -16.58
CA LYS A 8 -2.70 10.89 -16.07
C LYS A 8 -1.79 10.18 -15.08
N LYS A 9 -0.48 10.24 -15.31
CA LYS A 9 0.51 9.67 -14.38
C LYS A 9 0.61 10.48 -13.08
N ARG A 10 0.81 9.76 -11.97
CA ARG A 10 0.94 10.31 -10.60
C ARG A 10 1.99 11.43 -10.48
N ASN A 11 3.07 11.38 -11.24
CA ASN A 11 4.22 12.28 -11.13
C ASN A 11 4.22 13.40 -12.18
N GLY A 12 3.09 13.72 -12.78
CA GLY A 12 3.01 14.73 -13.84
C GLY A 12 3.75 14.34 -15.14
N ARG A 13 4.19 13.08 -15.28
CA ARG A 13 5.00 12.57 -16.40
C ARG A 13 4.22 12.36 -17.69
N GLY A 14 3.04 12.95 -17.82
CA GLY A 14 2.27 12.91 -19.06
C GLY A 14 0.98 12.10 -18.99
N ILE A 15 0.35 12.01 -20.18
CA ILE A 15 -0.90 11.28 -20.39
C ILE A 15 -0.56 10.08 -21.27
N GLU A 16 -1.00 8.90 -20.85
CA GLU A 16 -0.82 7.65 -21.59
C GLU A 16 -2.17 6.95 -21.79
N PRO A 17 -2.31 6.08 -22.80
CA PRO A 17 -3.48 5.22 -22.87
C PRO A 17 -3.54 4.29 -21.65
N LEU A 18 -4.74 3.97 -21.19
CA LEU A 18 -4.96 2.99 -20.14
C LEU A 18 -4.39 1.64 -20.58
N ASN A 19 -3.47 1.11 -19.78
CA ASN A 19 -2.90 -0.21 -20.03
C ASN A 19 -3.66 -1.25 -19.20
N LEU A 20 -4.59 -1.95 -19.84
CA LEU A 20 -5.41 -2.97 -19.22
C LEU A 20 -4.59 -4.19 -18.78
N ASP A 21 -3.54 -4.56 -19.52
CA ASP A 21 -2.71 -5.71 -19.16
C ASP A 21 -1.99 -5.51 -17.83
N LYS A 22 -1.47 -4.30 -17.59
CA LYS A 22 -0.83 -3.98 -16.29
C LYS A 22 -1.82 -4.00 -15.14
N MET A 23 -3.04 -3.58 -15.38
CA MET A 23 -4.11 -3.62 -14.39
C MET A 23 -4.51 -5.08 -14.11
N HIS A 24 -4.71 -5.87 -15.16
CA HIS A 24 -5.04 -7.28 -15.09
C HIS A 24 -4.01 -8.05 -14.26
N VAL A 25 -2.72 -7.96 -14.59
CA VAL A 25 -1.64 -8.61 -13.83
C VAL A 25 -1.66 -8.23 -12.34
N MET A 26 -1.92 -6.96 -12.03
CA MET A 26 -1.98 -6.50 -10.64
C MET A 26 -3.17 -7.10 -9.88
N VAL A 27 -4.35 -7.19 -10.53
CA VAL A 27 -5.55 -7.77 -9.93
C VAL A 27 -5.41 -9.28 -9.79
N GLU A 28 -4.85 -9.97 -10.80
CA GLU A 28 -4.54 -11.41 -10.71
C GLU A 28 -3.60 -11.71 -9.54
N GLN A 29 -2.52 -10.95 -9.38
CA GLN A 29 -1.60 -11.10 -8.26
C GLN A 29 -2.28 -10.86 -6.91
N ALA A 30 -3.25 -9.96 -6.84
CA ALA A 30 -4.02 -9.75 -5.62
C ALA A 30 -4.96 -10.92 -5.30
N CYS A 31 -5.44 -11.63 -6.31
CA CYS A 31 -6.29 -12.83 -6.17
C CYS A 31 -5.50 -14.12 -5.93
N GLU A 32 -4.19 -14.12 -6.18
CA GLU A 32 -3.34 -15.32 -6.13
C GLU A 32 -3.45 -16.04 -4.78
N GLY A 33 -3.69 -17.36 -4.84
CA GLY A 33 -3.79 -18.22 -3.66
C GLY A 33 -5.06 -18.04 -2.80
N LEU A 34 -6.04 -17.26 -3.27
CA LEU A 34 -7.31 -17.05 -2.58
C LEU A 34 -8.43 -17.86 -3.28
N ALA A 35 -9.18 -18.65 -2.53
CA ALA A 35 -10.32 -19.37 -3.06
C ALA A 35 -11.57 -18.49 -3.16
N GLY A 36 -12.43 -18.73 -4.17
CA GLY A 36 -13.72 -18.07 -4.32
C GLY A 36 -13.64 -16.60 -4.74
N VAL A 37 -12.52 -16.17 -5.35
CA VAL A 37 -12.34 -14.83 -5.90
C VAL A 37 -12.04 -14.88 -7.39
N SER A 38 -12.40 -13.84 -8.12
CA SER A 38 -12.18 -13.72 -9.57
C SER A 38 -11.64 -12.33 -9.91
N ALA A 39 -10.48 -12.30 -10.57
CA ALA A 39 -9.91 -11.06 -11.08
C ALA A 39 -10.86 -10.37 -12.06
N SER A 40 -11.50 -11.13 -12.95
CA SER A 40 -12.45 -10.58 -13.93
C SER A 40 -13.64 -9.89 -13.29
N GLN A 41 -14.15 -10.37 -12.14
CA GLN A 41 -15.24 -9.69 -11.43
C GLN A 41 -14.81 -8.33 -10.91
N VAL A 42 -13.61 -8.23 -10.32
CA VAL A 42 -13.04 -6.95 -9.86
C VAL A 42 -12.85 -5.99 -11.04
N GLU A 43 -12.37 -6.49 -12.17
CA GLU A 43 -12.13 -5.69 -13.38
C GLU A 43 -13.43 -5.17 -14.00
N ILE A 44 -14.44 -6.00 -14.12
CA ILE A 44 -15.77 -5.59 -14.64
C ILE A 44 -16.35 -4.53 -13.72
N GLN A 45 -16.35 -4.76 -12.41
CA GLN A 45 -16.87 -3.83 -11.42
C GLN A 45 -16.13 -2.49 -11.44
N SER A 46 -14.81 -2.50 -11.66
CA SER A 46 -13.99 -1.28 -11.73
C SER A 46 -14.10 -0.58 -13.07
N GLY A 47 -14.17 -1.32 -14.19
CA GLY A 47 -14.18 -0.79 -15.53
C GLY A 47 -15.33 0.16 -15.82
N ILE A 48 -16.47 -0.04 -15.19
CA ILE A 48 -17.65 0.83 -15.29
C ILE A 48 -17.38 2.24 -14.72
N GLN A 49 -16.42 2.38 -13.82
CA GLN A 49 -16.11 3.64 -13.13
C GLN A 49 -14.97 4.43 -13.81
N PHE A 50 -14.32 3.89 -14.83
CA PHE A 50 -13.22 4.56 -15.51
C PHE A 50 -13.72 5.62 -16.50
N TYR A 51 -13.05 6.77 -16.52
CA TYR A 51 -13.34 7.89 -17.41
C TYR A 51 -12.06 8.46 -18.04
N ASP A 52 -12.20 9.22 -19.12
CA ASP A 52 -11.05 9.82 -19.81
C ASP A 52 -10.38 10.89 -18.94
N GLY A 53 -9.06 10.82 -18.82
CA GLY A 53 -8.27 11.71 -17.99
C GLY A 53 -8.14 11.27 -16.53
N ILE A 54 -8.65 10.08 -16.16
CA ILE A 54 -8.49 9.48 -14.81
C ILE A 54 -7.01 9.38 -14.41
N THR A 55 -6.70 9.55 -13.14
CA THR A 55 -5.33 9.39 -12.63
C THR A 55 -5.03 7.94 -12.24
N THR A 56 -3.76 7.57 -12.24
CA THR A 56 -3.33 6.24 -11.75
C THR A 56 -3.67 6.02 -10.27
N THR A 57 -3.81 7.09 -9.50
CA THR A 57 -4.22 7.01 -8.08
C THR A 57 -5.70 6.66 -7.97
N GLU A 58 -6.55 7.36 -8.73
CA GLU A 58 -7.99 7.08 -8.78
C GLU A 58 -8.29 5.68 -9.29
N ILE A 59 -7.56 5.20 -10.32
CA ILE A 59 -7.67 3.80 -10.76
C ILE A 59 -7.40 2.83 -9.62
N GLN A 60 -6.34 3.08 -8.83
CA GLN A 60 -6.00 2.23 -7.69
C GLN A 60 -7.10 2.25 -6.62
N GLU A 61 -7.67 3.41 -6.34
CA GLU A 61 -8.76 3.57 -5.37
C GLU A 61 -10.04 2.89 -5.84
N ILE A 62 -10.37 2.99 -7.13
CA ILE A 62 -11.51 2.30 -7.75
C ILE A 62 -11.33 0.79 -7.66
N LEU A 63 -10.15 0.24 -7.96
CA LEU A 63 -9.88 -1.19 -7.85
C LEU A 63 -10.05 -1.69 -6.41
N VAL A 64 -9.52 -0.95 -5.44
CA VAL A 64 -9.68 -1.27 -4.01
C VAL A 64 -11.15 -1.25 -3.62
N LYS A 65 -11.88 -0.21 -4.02
CA LYS A 65 -13.32 -0.09 -3.76
C LYS A 65 -14.11 -1.22 -4.41
N SER A 66 -13.86 -1.49 -5.68
CA SER A 66 -14.56 -2.57 -6.42
C SER A 66 -14.34 -3.94 -5.77
N ALA A 67 -13.12 -4.23 -5.31
CA ALA A 67 -12.85 -5.46 -4.57
C ALA A 67 -13.54 -5.47 -3.19
N SER A 68 -13.63 -4.32 -2.51
CA SER A 68 -14.33 -4.25 -1.23
C SER A 68 -15.83 -4.38 -1.35
N ASP A 69 -16.42 -3.91 -2.46
CA ASP A 69 -17.86 -4.01 -2.73
C ASP A 69 -18.30 -5.46 -3.08
N LEU A 70 -17.34 -6.32 -3.43
CA LEU A 70 -17.56 -7.75 -3.66
C LEU A 70 -17.44 -8.63 -2.39
N ILE A 71 -17.20 -8.01 -1.23
CA ILE A 71 -17.14 -8.75 0.04
C ILE A 71 -18.55 -9.08 0.48
N ASP A 72 -18.87 -10.37 0.53
CA ASP A 72 -20.13 -10.90 1.03
C ASP A 72 -19.91 -12.18 1.86
N LEU A 73 -20.99 -12.80 2.33
CA LEU A 73 -20.93 -14.02 3.13
C LEU A 73 -20.45 -15.23 2.32
N ASP A 74 -20.73 -15.27 1.03
CA ASP A 74 -20.34 -16.36 0.14
C ASP A 74 -18.91 -16.20 -0.38
N HIS A 75 -18.44 -14.94 -0.47
CA HIS A 75 -17.12 -14.58 -1.01
C HIS A 75 -16.29 -13.73 -0.04
N PRO A 76 -16.05 -14.16 1.20
CA PRO A 76 -15.36 -13.36 2.22
C PRO A 76 -13.90 -13.04 1.86
N ASN A 77 -13.28 -13.81 0.97
CA ASN A 77 -11.88 -13.65 0.60
C ASN A 77 -11.60 -12.40 -0.24
N TYR A 78 -12.60 -11.73 -0.78
CA TYR A 78 -12.40 -10.41 -1.40
C TYR A 78 -11.87 -9.37 -0.41
N GLN A 79 -12.03 -9.56 0.91
CA GLN A 79 -11.39 -8.71 1.91
C GLN A 79 -9.85 -8.73 1.81
N TYR A 80 -9.26 -9.87 1.45
CA TYR A 80 -7.82 -9.98 1.22
C TYR A 80 -7.41 -9.40 -0.13
N VAL A 81 -8.24 -9.56 -1.17
CA VAL A 81 -8.01 -8.93 -2.48
C VAL A 81 -7.98 -7.41 -2.32
N ALA A 82 -8.98 -6.83 -1.67
CA ALA A 82 -9.04 -5.39 -1.41
C ALA A 82 -7.86 -4.90 -0.56
N ALA A 83 -7.43 -5.67 0.46
CA ALA A 83 -6.26 -5.37 1.27
C ALA A 83 -4.98 -5.38 0.44
N ARG A 84 -4.76 -6.41 -0.38
CA ARG A 84 -3.57 -6.51 -1.24
C ARG A 84 -3.49 -5.39 -2.26
N LEU A 85 -4.61 -5.03 -2.89
CA LEU A 85 -4.68 -3.88 -3.80
C LEU A 85 -4.36 -2.58 -3.08
N LEU A 86 -4.88 -2.36 -1.86
CA LEU A 86 -4.55 -1.20 -1.03
C LEU A 86 -3.06 -1.18 -0.69
N LEU A 87 -2.48 -2.31 -0.28
CA LEU A 87 -1.06 -2.46 0.03
C LEU A 87 -0.17 -2.12 -1.18
N TYR A 88 -0.54 -2.59 -2.38
CA TYR A 88 0.17 -2.25 -3.62
C TYR A 88 0.14 -0.74 -3.88
N GLY A 89 -0.98 -0.07 -3.64
CA GLY A 89 -1.10 1.38 -3.75
C GLY A 89 -0.16 2.11 -2.79
N VAL A 90 -0.10 1.67 -1.53
CA VAL A 90 0.79 2.21 -0.49
C VAL A 90 2.25 1.98 -0.86
N ARG A 91 2.66 0.75 -1.19
CA ARG A 91 4.03 0.41 -1.58
C ARG A 91 4.49 1.21 -2.81
N LYS A 92 3.62 1.35 -3.80
CA LYS A 92 3.91 2.14 -5.00
C LYS A 92 4.05 3.64 -4.72
N LYS A 93 3.27 4.16 -3.77
CA LYS A 93 3.38 5.56 -3.32
C LYS A 93 4.68 5.82 -2.58
N LEU A 94 5.08 4.88 -1.70
CA LEU A 94 6.26 5.01 -0.84
C LEU A 94 7.57 4.71 -1.57
N PHE A 95 7.61 3.60 -2.28
CA PHE A 95 8.84 3.03 -2.83
C PHE A 95 8.90 3.08 -4.37
N GLY A 96 7.82 3.51 -5.04
CA GLY A 96 7.71 3.50 -6.49
C GLY A 96 7.60 2.10 -7.11
N ARG A 97 7.60 1.05 -6.29
CA ARG A 97 7.58 -0.37 -6.69
C ARG A 97 6.61 -1.18 -5.84
N LEU A 98 6.17 -2.33 -6.35
CA LEU A 98 5.21 -3.20 -5.66
C LEU A 98 5.90 -4.29 -4.84
N ARG A 99 7.02 -4.79 -5.34
CA ARG A 99 7.88 -5.83 -4.75
C ARG A 99 9.29 -5.29 -4.57
N GLU A 100 10.18 -6.06 -4.00
CA GLU A 100 11.57 -5.67 -3.75
C GLU A 100 11.66 -4.39 -2.91
N LEU A 101 11.08 -4.45 -1.72
CA LEU A 101 11.12 -3.33 -0.78
C LEU A 101 12.56 -2.99 -0.39
N PRO A 102 12.86 -1.72 -0.13
CA PRO A 102 14.21 -1.32 0.24
C PRO A 102 14.61 -1.96 1.57
N HIS A 103 15.91 -2.25 1.70
CA HIS A 103 16.50 -2.69 2.95
C HIS A 103 16.26 -1.65 4.06
N LEU A 104 16.12 -2.10 5.31
CA LEU A 104 15.80 -1.23 6.45
C LEU A 104 16.77 -0.05 6.57
N GLU A 105 18.07 -0.28 6.39
CA GLU A 105 19.10 0.77 6.41
C GLU A 105 18.81 1.86 5.38
N GLN A 106 18.47 1.47 4.13
CA GLN A 106 18.16 2.42 3.06
C GLN A 106 16.88 3.23 3.38
N HIS A 107 15.90 2.57 3.99
CA HIS A 107 14.67 3.24 4.42
C HIS A 107 14.93 4.24 5.54
N ILE A 108 15.68 3.85 6.57
CA ILE A 108 16.08 4.74 7.66
C ILE A 108 16.84 5.95 7.10
N TYR A 109 17.82 5.72 6.22
CA TYR A 109 18.59 6.79 5.58
C TYR A 109 17.70 7.76 4.80
N ALA A 110 16.76 7.25 4.00
CA ALA A 110 15.81 8.09 3.27
C ALA A 110 14.95 8.94 4.23
N CYS A 111 14.46 8.36 5.32
CA CYS A 111 13.62 9.05 6.31
C CYS A 111 14.40 10.06 7.16
N THR A 112 15.67 9.81 7.46
CA THR A 112 16.54 10.78 8.18
C THR A 112 16.90 11.97 7.31
N ASN A 113 17.04 11.78 5.99
CA ASN A 113 17.34 12.89 5.07
C ASN A 113 16.19 13.90 4.92
N ILE A 114 14.96 13.47 5.17
CA ILE A 114 13.76 14.33 5.15
C ILE A 114 13.32 14.74 6.56
N ASP A 115 14.20 14.58 7.56
CA ASP A 115 13.99 14.93 8.97
C ASP A 115 12.76 14.27 9.63
N VAL A 116 12.36 13.10 9.16
CA VAL A 116 11.27 12.31 9.75
C VAL A 116 11.80 11.39 10.84
N TYR A 117 12.96 10.80 10.64
CA TYR A 117 13.67 10.03 11.65
C TYR A 117 14.82 10.84 12.21
N ASP A 118 15.10 10.60 13.50
CA ASP A 118 16.23 11.20 14.19
C ASP A 118 17.56 10.68 13.59
N LYS A 119 18.47 11.61 13.29
CA LYS A 119 19.81 11.31 12.74
C LYS A 119 20.66 10.50 13.71
N ASP A 120 20.33 10.57 15.01
CA ASP A 120 21.02 9.81 16.05
C ASP A 120 20.82 8.28 15.93
N ILE A 121 19.92 7.81 15.07
CA ILE A 121 19.72 6.38 14.88
C ILE A 121 21.03 5.70 14.46
N PHE A 122 21.78 6.31 13.53
CA PHE A 122 23.05 5.77 13.04
C PHE A 122 24.22 5.91 14.03
N THR A 123 24.07 6.74 15.06
CA THR A 123 25.04 6.80 16.16
C THR A 123 24.71 5.84 17.28
N LYS A 124 23.42 5.52 17.47
CA LYS A 124 22.91 4.63 18.53
C LYS A 124 22.95 3.15 18.16
N TYR A 125 22.82 2.83 16.89
CA TYR A 125 22.76 1.46 16.38
C TYR A 125 23.82 1.24 15.32
N SER A 126 24.56 0.15 15.45
CA SER A 126 25.54 -0.26 14.44
C SER A 126 24.85 -0.78 13.17
N LYS A 127 25.60 -0.85 12.08
CA LYS A 127 25.10 -1.41 10.84
C LYS A 127 24.67 -2.86 11.01
N GLU A 128 25.43 -3.65 11.76
CA GLU A 128 25.14 -5.07 12.04
C GLU A 128 23.84 -5.23 12.81
N GLU A 129 23.52 -4.31 13.72
CA GLU A 129 22.24 -4.31 14.46
C GLU A 129 21.07 -3.97 13.54
N ILE A 130 21.24 -3.02 12.63
CA ILE A 130 20.22 -2.65 11.64
C ILE A 130 19.99 -3.80 10.66
N ASP A 131 21.07 -4.46 10.18
CA ASP A 131 20.97 -5.62 9.29
C ASP A 131 20.26 -6.79 9.98
N LYS A 132 20.58 -7.03 11.24
CA LYS A 132 19.87 -8.03 12.06
C LYS A 132 18.39 -7.69 12.23
N ALA A 133 18.08 -6.43 12.48
CA ALA A 133 16.69 -5.96 12.57
C ALA A 133 15.93 -6.13 11.25
N ASN A 134 16.59 -5.87 10.11
CA ASN A 134 16.02 -6.13 8.79
C ASN A 134 15.65 -7.61 8.58
N GLY A 135 16.46 -8.54 9.11
CA GLY A 135 16.18 -9.97 9.03
C GLY A 135 14.94 -10.44 9.78
N PHE A 136 14.41 -9.63 10.71
CA PHE A 136 13.14 -9.91 11.40
C PHE A 136 11.90 -9.39 10.67
N ILE A 137 12.09 -8.59 9.61
CA ILE A 137 10.99 -8.03 8.84
C ILE A 137 10.58 -9.05 7.76
N ASP A 138 9.37 -9.58 7.90
CA ASP A 138 8.77 -10.48 6.92
C ASP A 138 7.64 -9.74 6.19
N HIS A 139 7.94 -9.27 5.00
CA HIS A 139 7.00 -8.52 4.16
C HIS A 139 5.87 -9.38 3.57
N GLU A 140 5.99 -10.71 3.59
CA GLU A 140 4.90 -11.59 3.17
C GLU A 140 3.75 -11.58 4.18
N ARG A 141 4.01 -11.28 5.43
CA ARG A 141 2.98 -11.12 6.46
C ARG A 141 2.05 -9.94 6.19
N ASP A 142 2.47 -8.97 5.40
CA ASP A 142 1.61 -7.84 5.01
C ASP A 142 0.39 -8.31 4.21
N PHE A 143 0.50 -9.43 3.50
CA PHE A 143 -0.61 -10.03 2.73
C PHE A 143 -1.66 -10.75 3.59
N LEU A 144 -1.41 -10.90 4.89
CA LEU A 144 -2.35 -11.50 5.85
C LEU A 144 -3.37 -10.48 6.41
N PHE A 145 -3.17 -9.18 6.14
CA PHE A 145 -4.12 -8.16 6.57
C PHE A 145 -5.46 -8.30 5.85
N THR A 146 -6.55 -8.14 6.62
CA THR A 146 -7.86 -7.89 6.04
C THR A 146 -7.97 -6.43 5.58
N TYR A 147 -8.91 -6.12 4.70
CA TYR A 147 -9.12 -4.76 4.21
C TYR A 147 -9.34 -3.74 5.34
N ALA A 148 -10.24 -4.06 6.27
CA ALA A 148 -10.53 -3.19 7.41
C ALA A 148 -9.29 -2.99 8.31
N GLY A 149 -8.52 -4.06 8.57
CA GLY A 149 -7.30 -4.00 9.37
C GLY A 149 -6.23 -3.14 8.71
N LEU A 150 -5.96 -3.36 7.42
CA LEU A 150 -4.97 -2.57 6.69
C LEU A 150 -5.41 -1.11 6.53
N ARG A 151 -6.69 -0.85 6.27
CA ARG A 151 -7.23 0.49 6.18
C ARG A 151 -7.02 1.26 7.49
N GLN A 152 -7.27 0.63 8.62
CA GLN A 152 -7.01 1.22 9.93
C GLN A 152 -5.52 1.54 10.13
N VAL A 153 -4.61 0.65 9.70
CA VAL A 153 -3.16 0.91 9.75
C VAL A 153 -2.80 2.12 8.90
N VAL A 154 -3.28 2.17 7.66
CA VAL A 154 -2.99 3.26 6.72
C VAL A 154 -3.52 4.61 7.22
N ASP A 155 -4.75 4.63 7.75
CA ASP A 155 -5.42 5.87 8.11
C ASP A 155 -5.00 6.42 9.49
N LYS A 156 -4.56 5.54 10.42
CA LYS A 156 -4.32 5.94 11.82
C LYS A 156 -2.89 5.74 12.31
N TYR A 157 -2.16 4.77 11.76
CA TYR A 157 -0.86 4.37 12.30
C TYR A 157 0.33 4.67 11.40
N LEU A 158 0.11 4.80 10.08
CA LEU A 158 1.19 5.24 9.21
C LEU A 158 1.50 6.71 9.44
N VAL A 159 2.77 7.00 9.66
CA VAL A 159 3.23 8.38 9.77
C VAL A 159 3.08 9.05 8.41
N GLN A 160 2.38 10.18 8.40
CA GLN A 160 2.19 10.99 7.19
C GLN A 160 3.08 12.22 7.27
N ASP A 161 3.81 12.49 6.20
CA ASP A 161 4.47 13.78 6.04
C ASP A 161 3.40 14.86 5.80
N ARG A 162 3.32 15.81 6.72
CA ARG A 162 2.36 16.92 6.67
C ARG A 162 2.65 17.92 5.56
N SER A 163 3.89 17.97 5.06
CA SER A 163 4.33 18.90 4.03
C SER A 163 4.09 18.40 2.60
N GLY A 164 4.02 17.09 2.37
CA GLY A 164 3.98 16.51 1.02
C GLY A 164 3.01 15.36 0.82
N GLY A 165 2.23 14.96 1.83
CA GLY A 165 1.30 13.83 1.70
C GLY A 165 1.98 12.46 1.48
N CYS A 166 3.28 12.36 1.79
CA CYS A 166 4.01 11.10 1.75
C CYS A 166 3.67 10.27 2.98
N LEU A 167 3.24 9.04 2.78
CA LEU A 167 3.06 8.07 3.86
C LEU A 167 4.43 7.45 4.16
N LEU A 168 4.78 7.41 5.44
CA LEU A 168 5.97 6.72 5.91
C LEU A 168 5.52 5.39 6.48
N TYR A 169 5.98 4.32 5.88
CA TYR A 169 5.71 2.97 6.35
C TYR A 169 6.56 2.69 7.58
N THR A 170 5.95 2.77 8.75
CA THR A 170 6.52 2.21 9.98
C THR A 170 5.72 0.96 10.31
N SER A 171 6.35 -0.20 10.29
CA SER A 171 5.72 -1.40 10.86
C SER A 171 5.44 -1.13 12.34
N PRO A 172 4.17 -1.23 12.81
CA PRO A 172 3.88 -0.98 14.21
C PRO A 172 4.62 -2.01 15.08
N SER A 173 5.63 -1.54 15.81
CA SER A 173 6.32 -2.38 16.78
C SER A 173 5.33 -2.84 17.86
N PRO A 174 5.40 -4.10 18.32
CA PRO A 174 4.62 -4.57 19.46
C PRO A 174 4.77 -3.69 20.72
N ARG A 175 5.87 -2.92 20.83
CA ARG A 175 6.11 -1.97 21.91
C ARG A 175 5.26 -0.69 21.83
N ASP A 176 4.78 -0.30 20.63
CA ASP A 176 3.94 0.89 20.52
C ASP A 176 2.53 0.69 21.07
N ARG A 177 2.06 -0.56 21.16
CA ARG A 177 0.79 -0.89 21.83
C ARG A 177 0.79 -0.61 23.33
N THR A 178 1.94 -0.55 23.98
CA THR A 178 2.05 -0.27 25.43
C THR A 178 2.08 1.22 25.73
N ARG A 179 2.52 2.08 24.82
CA ARG A 179 2.56 3.54 25.03
C ARG A 179 1.19 4.22 24.84
N SER A 180 0.28 3.65 24.02
CA SER A 180 -1.07 4.20 23.83
C SER A 180 -2.04 3.93 24.99
N ARG A 181 -1.61 3.26 26.06
CA ARG A 181 -2.41 2.94 27.26
C ARG A 181 -2.04 3.73 28.50
N MET A 182 -1.28 4.81 28.38
CA MET A 182 -1.16 5.71 29.55
C MET A 182 -2.43 6.56 29.64
N PRO A 183 -3.23 6.41 30.72
CA PRO A 183 -4.30 7.35 30.98
C PRO A 183 -3.65 8.72 31.21
N SER A 184 -4.19 9.75 30.55
CA SER A 184 -3.90 11.13 30.90
C SER A 184 -4.37 11.30 32.34
N SER A 185 -3.43 11.25 33.28
CA SER A 185 -3.69 11.64 34.66
C SER A 185 -3.95 13.13 34.68
N ALA A 186 -5.06 13.46 35.27
CA ALA A 186 -5.65 14.76 35.60
C ALA A 186 -4.65 15.85 35.97
#